data_ee867ca6a33c86a986c64aa2452a2371
#
_entry.id   ee867ca6a33c86a986c64aa2452a2371
#
_cell.length_a   1.000
_cell.length_b   1.000
_cell.length_c   1.000
_cell.angle_alpha   90.00
_cell.angle_beta   90.00
_cell.angle_gamma   90.00
#
_symmetry.space_group_name_H-M   'P 1'
#
loop_
_entity.id
_entity.type
_entity.pdbx_description
1 polymer ?
#
loop_
_entity_poly.entity_id
_entity_poly.type
_entity_poly.pdbx_seq_one_letter_code
_entity_poly.pdbx_strand_id
1 'polypeptide(L)'
;MTPSFKKWLAATVLLMVANTAMAQPFDLPQLAEQLSGPAVVRGDFIQEKHLRALPQPLTSRGQFVLARDHGLLWLLQQPIRQEYRITAQGIARRSEQGWQAVDPQGSSARQNQLFLAVLSGDTPALQRDFQLELSGEAKAWRLQLTPRGALLKQIFADIDIQGGETVTQIELHEAQGDRPLIHLLDSRIDDTLTAREQRDLAD
;
A
#
# COMPACT_ATOMS: atom_id res chain seq x y z
N MET A 1 34.34 68.25 45.20
CA MET A 1 32.95 67.81 45.30
C MET A 1 32.51 67.37 43.90
N THR A 2 32.58 66.08 43.65
CA THR A 2 32.10 65.47 42.41
C THR A 2 31.42 64.13 42.74
N PRO A 3 30.16 63.92 42.47
CA PRO A 3 29.53 62.61 42.68
C PRO A 3 29.77 61.67 41.46
N SER A 4 30.21 60.50 41.79
CA SER A 4 30.48 59.39 40.92
C SER A 4 29.19 58.78 40.35
N PHE A 5 29.08 58.74 39.00
CA PHE A 5 27.97 58.09 38.28
C PHE A 5 28.27 56.59 38.12
N LYS A 6 27.64 55.71 38.93
CA LYS A 6 27.68 54.28 38.74
C LYS A 6 26.72 53.88 37.62
N LYS A 7 27.28 53.45 36.47
CA LYS A 7 26.54 52.86 35.36
C LYS A 7 26.10 51.44 35.73
N TRP A 8 24.80 51.22 35.86
CA TRP A 8 24.21 49.90 35.93
C TRP A 8 24.05 49.33 34.50
N LEU A 9 24.85 48.35 34.17
CA LEU A 9 24.64 47.53 32.96
C LEU A 9 23.66 46.40 33.34
N ALA A 10 22.40 46.55 32.94
CA ALA A 10 21.43 45.46 32.96
C ALA A 10 21.69 44.53 31.76
N ALA A 11 22.31 43.39 32.02
CA ALA A 11 22.48 42.34 31.04
C ALA A 11 21.15 41.54 30.92
N THR A 12 20.37 41.83 29.87
CA THR A 12 19.18 41.06 29.53
C THR A 12 19.63 39.78 28.84
N VAL A 13 19.68 38.67 29.54
CA VAL A 13 19.90 37.35 28.97
C VAL A 13 18.59 36.88 28.32
N LEU A 14 18.53 36.99 27.00
CA LEU A 14 17.42 36.47 26.19
C LEU A 14 17.58 34.95 26.08
N LEU A 15 16.84 34.20 26.91
CA LEU A 15 16.78 32.73 26.84
C LEU A 15 16.00 32.34 25.57
N MET A 16 16.69 32.05 24.48
CA MET A 16 16.10 31.38 23.32
C MET A 16 15.79 29.93 23.71
N VAL A 17 14.53 29.65 24.04
CA VAL A 17 14.03 28.28 24.14
C VAL A 17 13.91 27.77 22.71
N ALA A 18 14.91 27.02 22.27
CA ALA A 18 14.82 26.26 21.03
C ALA A 18 13.76 25.17 21.25
N ASN A 19 12.54 25.42 20.75
CA ASN A 19 11.55 24.37 20.58
C ASN A 19 12.09 23.39 19.53
N THR A 20 12.79 22.35 19.95
CA THR A 20 13.02 21.16 19.13
C THR A 20 11.68 20.48 18.97
N ALA A 21 10.98 20.80 17.88
CA ALA A 21 9.84 20.00 17.44
C ALA A 21 10.39 18.58 17.20
N MET A 22 10.19 17.68 18.15
CA MET A 22 10.43 16.25 17.98
C MET A 22 9.44 15.83 16.87
N ALA A 23 9.95 15.62 15.66
CA ALA A 23 9.17 14.99 14.61
C ALA A 23 8.67 13.65 15.17
N GLN A 24 7.35 13.47 15.23
CA GLN A 24 6.78 12.20 15.66
C GLN A 24 7.23 11.12 14.67
N PRO A 25 7.68 9.96 15.13
CA PRO A 25 8.04 8.89 14.23
C PRO A 25 6.81 8.49 13.41
N PHE A 26 7.02 8.29 12.11
CA PHE A 26 5.97 7.82 11.21
C PHE A 26 5.47 6.44 11.67
N ASP A 27 4.19 6.32 11.96
CA ASP A 27 3.58 5.14 12.57
C ASP A 27 2.47 4.51 11.71
N LEU A 28 1.97 3.33 12.12
CA LEU A 28 0.93 2.59 11.40
C LEU A 28 -0.38 3.37 11.23
N PRO A 29 -0.91 4.11 12.22
CA PRO A 29 -2.05 4.99 12.04
C PRO A 29 -1.84 6.05 10.96
N GLN A 30 -0.69 6.70 10.94
CA GLN A 30 -0.35 7.70 9.93
C GLN A 30 -0.24 7.08 8.52
N LEU A 31 0.36 5.89 8.42
CA LEU A 31 0.39 5.15 7.16
C LEU A 31 -1.02 4.79 6.69
N ALA A 32 -1.88 4.30 7.58
CA ALA A 32 -3.27 3.98 7.27
C ALA A 32 -4.04 5.21 6.76
N GLU A 33 -3.91 6.35 7.44
CA GLU A 33 -4.54 7.62 7.02
C GLU A 33 -4.02 8.07 5.65
N GLN A 34 -2.70 7.99 5.43
CA GLN A 34 -2.08 8.36 4.15
C GLN A 34 -2.59 7.52 2.99
N LEU A 35 -2.70 6.20 3.15
CA LEU A 35 -3.14 5.29 2.09
C LEU A 35 -4.67 5.30 1.89
N SER A 36 -5.46 5.50 2.94
CA SER A 36 -6.91 5.57 2.85
C SER A 36 -7.44 6.96 2.47
N GLY A 37 -6.61 7.99 2.54
CA GLY A 37 -7.00 9.37 2.24
C GLY A 37 -7.47 9.61 0.80
N PRO A 38 -6.74 9.16 -0.23
CA PRO A 38 -7.11 9.36 -1.63
C PRO A 38 -8.47 8.76 -1.99
N ALA A 39 -9.29 9.50 -2.73
CA ALA A 39 -10.56 8.97 -3.23
C ALA A 39 -10.34 7.92 -4.33
N VAL A 40 -9.39 8.19 -5.22
CA VAL A 40 -9.02 7.29 -6.32
C VAL A 40 -7.51 7.34 -6.53
N VAL A 41 -6.88 6.17 -6.71
CA VAL A 41 -5.48 6.05 -7.15
C VAL A 41 -5.44 5.23 -8.43
N ARG A 42 -4.78 5.76 -9.46
CA ARG A 42 -4.59 5.08 -10.75
C ARG A 42 -3.12 4.98 -11.08
N GLY A 43 -2.75 3.95 -11.80
CA GLY A 43 -1.38 3.79 -12.30
C GLY A 43 -1.23 2.57 -13.18
N ASP A 44 0.00 2.35 -13.58
CA ASP A 44 0.41 1.16 -14.29
C ASP A 44 1.03 0.15 -13.31
N PHE A 45 1.05 -1.12 -13.66
CA PHE A 45 1.78 -2.12 -12.91
C PHE A 45 2.63 -3.02 -13.80
N ILE A 46 3.72 -3.50 -13.24
CA ILE A 46 4.50 -4.63 -13.73
C ILE A 46 4.50 -5.67 -12.62
N GLN A 47 4.05 -6.87 -12.95
CA GLN A 47 4.09 -8.02 -12.06
C GLN A 47 5.08 -9.04 -12.61
N GLU A 48 6.05 -9.42 -11.81
CA GLU A 48 7.04 -10.46 -12.12
C GLU A 48 6.84 -11.63 -11.16
N LYS A 49 6.52 -12.78 -11.68
CA LYS A 49 6.40 -14.00 -10.89
C LYS A 49 7.67 -14.83 -11.05
N HIS A 50 8.56 -14.73 -10.08
CA HIS A 50 9.77 -15.55 -9.98
C HIS A 50 9.39 -16.92 -9.45
N LEU A 51 9.29 -17.88 -10.34
CA LEU A 51 9.02 -19.27 -10.00
C LEU A 51 10.33 -20.01 -9.77
N ARG A 52 10.44 -20.73 -8.67
CA ARG A 52 11.64 -21.55 -8.35
C ARG A 52 12.03 -22.50 -9.48
N ALA A 53 11.06 -22.96 -10.28
CA ALA A 53 11.27 -23.89 -11.37
C ALA A 53 11.70 -23.24 -12.69
N LEU A 54 11.67 -21.92 -12.80
CA LEU A 54 11.96 -21.19 -14.04
C LEU A 54 13.16 -20.26 -13.88
N PRO A 55 14.07 -20.21 -14.88
CA PRO A 55 15.25 -19.33 -14.83
C PRO A 55 14.92 -17.85 -15.04
N GLN A 56 13.75 -17.55 -15.60
CA GLN A 56 13.27 -16.17 -15.83
C GLN A 56 11.86 -16.00 -15.28
N PRO A 57 11.53 -14.81 -14.78
CA PRO A 57 10.19 -14.53 -14.26
C PRO A 57 9.14 -14.51 -15.36
N LEU A 58 7.92 -14.87 -14.99
CA LEU A 58 6.75 -14.62 -15.81
C LEU A 58 6.31 -13.17 -15.58
N THR A 59 6.40 -12.35 -16.63
CA THR A 59 6.09 -10.93 -16.52
C THR A 59 4.70 -10.63 -17.08
N SER A 60 3.91 -9.89 -16.32
CA SER A 60 2.61 -9.35 -16.71
C SER A 60 2.62 -7.83 -16.54
N ARG A 61 1.83 -7.13 -17.36
CA ARG A 61 1.71 -5.67 -17.30
C ARG A 61 0.26 -5.26 -17.46
N GLY A 62 -0.09 -4.13 -16.86
CA GLY A 62 -1.44 -3.60 -16.96
C GLY A 62 -1.61 -2.31 -16.21
N GLN A 63 -2.87 -1.98 -15.94
CA GLN A 63 -3.27 -0.78 -15.23
C GLN A 63 -4.10 -1.15 -14.01
N PHE A 64 -4.11 -0.28 -13.01
CA PHE A 64 -4.97 -0.44 -11.84
C PHE A 64 -5.73 0.84 -11.54
N VAL A 65 -6.89 0.67 -10.94
CA VAL A 65 -7.70 1.74 -10.38
C VAL A 65 -8.19 1.29 -9.01
N LEU A 66 -7.64 1.89 -7.96
CA LEU A 66 -8.11 1.74 -6.61
C LEU A 66 -9.11 2.86 -6.31
N ALA A 67 -10.31 2.53 -5.88
CA ALA A 67 -11.32 3.49 -5.46
C ALA A 67 -11.72 3.22 -4.02
N ARG A 68 -11.57 4.22 -3.15
CA ARG A 68 -11.97 4.13 -1.76
C ARG A 68 -13.43 3.70 -1.66
N ASP A 69 -13.72 2.77 -0.77
CA ASP A 69 -15.05 2.20 -0.50
C ASP A 69 -15.69 1.39 -1.65
N HIS A 70 -15.05 1.34 -2.83
CA HIS A 70 -15.54 0.61 -4.00
C HIS A 70 -14.70 -0.62 -4.34
N GLY A 71 -13.39 -0.56 -4.11
CA GLY A 71 -12.47 -1.67 -4.40
C GLY A 71 -11.43 -1.35 -5.46
N LEU A 72 -10.95 -2.38 -6.13
CA LEU A 72 -9.82 -2.33 -7.07
C LEU A 72 -10.21 -2.93 -8.42
N LEU A 73 -9.95 -2.22 -9.49
CA LEU A 73 -9.87 -2.76 -10.85
C LEU A 73 -8.41 -3.11 -11.14
N TRP A 74 -8.17 -4.36 -11.53
CA TRP A 74 -6.86 -4.86 -11.94
C TRP A 74 -6.93 -5.29 -13.40
N LEU A 75 -6.35 -4.50 -14.28
CA LEU A 75 -6.57 -4.54 -15.72
C LEU A 75 -5.30 -5.04 -16.42
N LEU A 76 -5.12 -6.36 -16.50
CA LEU A 76 -4.01 -6.96 -17.23
C LEU A 76 -4.15 -6.66 -18.73
N GLN A 77 -3.05 -6.26 -19.35
CA GLN A 77 -2.95 -5.95 -20.76
C GLN A 77 -2.03 -6.92 -21.51
N GLN A 78 -0.99 -7.41 -20.82
CA GLN A 78 0.03 -8.32 -21.37
C GLN A 78 0.38 -9.41 -20.35
N PRO A 79 0.71 -10.65 -20.78
CA PRO A 79 0.66 -11.16 -22.17
C PRO A 79 -0.77 -11.40 -22.64
N ILE A 80 -1.74 -11.55 -21.72
CA ILE A 80 -3.15 -11.83 -22.01
C ILE A 80 -3.99 -10.70 -21.39
N ARG A 81 -4.93 -10.17 -22.15
CA ARG A 81 -5.87 -9.17 -21.64
C ARG A 81 -6.88 -9.84 -20.71
N GLN A 82 -6.95 -9.39 -19.46
CA GLN A 82 -7.88 -9.89 -18.47
C GLN A 82 -8.20 -8.79 -17.46
N GLU A 83 -9.46 -8.59 -17.15
CA GLU A 83 -9.89 -7.59 -16.17
C GLU A 83 -10.43 -8.29 -14.92
N TYR A 84 -9.99 -7.83 -13.75
CA TYR A 84 -10.48 -8.27 -12.45
C TYR A 84 -11.05 -7.09 -11.68
N ARG A 85 -12.16 -7.34 -10.99
CA ARG A 85 -12.73 -6.46 -9.98
C ARG A 85 -12.57 -7.14 -8.63
N ILE A 86 -11.95 -6.45 -7.68
CA ILE A 86 -11.66 -6.95 -6.33
C ILE A 86 -12.36 -6.00 -5.36
N THR A 87 -13.33 -6.50 -4.60
CA THR A 87 -14.11 -5.74 -3.64
C THR A 87 -14.15 -6.47 -2.30
N ALA A 88 -14.76 -5.87 -1.29
CA ALA A 88 -15.01 -6.55 -0.01
C ALA A 88 -15.89 -7.80 -0.16
N GLN A 89 -16.75 -7.86 -1.19
CA GLN A 89 -17.63 -8.98 -1.49
C GLN A 89 -16.91 -10.14 -2.18
N GLY A 90 -15.74 -9.89 -2.78
CA GLY A 90 -14.95 -10.91 -3.45
C GLY A 90 -14.29 -10.43 -4.73
N ILE A 91 -13.98 -11.41 -5.59
CA ILE A 91 -13.30 -11.18 -6.86
C ILE A 91 -14.22 -11.57 -7.98
N ALA A 92 -14.29 -10.72 -8.99
CA ALA A 92 -14.94 -11.02 -10.23
C ALA A 92 -13.97 -10.84 -11.42
N ARG A 93 -14.12 -11.67 -12.43
CA ARG A 93 -13.38 -11.60 -13.67
C ARG A 93 -14.31 -11.18 -14.80
N ARG A 94 -13.86 -10.32 -15.69
CA ARG A 94 -14.62 -9.94 -16.89
C ARG A 94 -14.68 -11.09 -17.88
N SER A 95 -15.89 -11.43 -18.33
CA SER A 95 -16.17 -12.34 -19.44
C SER A 95 -16.99 -11.62 -20.51
N GLU A 96 -17.30 -12.30 -21.59
CA GLU A 96 -18.23 -11.80 -22.65
C GLU A 96 -19.64 -11.53 -22.11
N GLN A 97 -20.04 -12.24 -21.04
CA GLN A 97 -21.36 -12.10 -20.40
C GLN A 97 -21.37 -11.10 -19.25
N GLY A 98 -20.25 -10.40 -19.00
CA GLY A 98 -20.10 -9.45 -17.91
C GLY A 98 -19.17 -9.95 -16.80
N TRP A 99 -19.33 -9.40 -15.58
CA TRP A 99 -18.56 -9.78 -14.43
C TRP A 99 -19.00 -11.14 -13.86
N GLN A 100 -18.08 -12.07 -13.74
CA GLN A 100 -18.31 -13.40 -13.17
C GLN A 100 -17.48 -13.58 -11.90
N ALA A 101 -18.12 -13.99 -10.80
CA ALA A 101 -17.44 -14.27 -9.55
C ALA A 101 -16.39 -15.38 -9.74
N VAL A 102 -15.22 -15.16 -9.15
CA VAL A 102 -14.15 -16.16 -9.06
C VAL A 102 -14.31 -16.90 -7.74
N ASP A 103 -14.03 -18.22 -7.72
CA ASP A 103 -14.16 -19.05 -6.53
C ASP A 103 -13.46 -18.40 -5.31
N PRO A 104 -14.21 -18.10 -4.23
CA PRO A 104 -13.67 -17.42 -3.05
C PRO A 104 -12.77 -18.31 -2.19
N GLN A 105 -12.71 -19.61 -2.44
CA GLN A 105 -11.95 -20.57 -1.62
C GLN A 105 -10.52 -20.83 -2.16
N GLY A 106 -10.17 -20.34 -3.33
CA GLY A 106 -8.85 -20.48 -3.92
C GLY A 106 -7.77 -19.66 -3.20
N SER A 107 -6.52 -20.11 -3.28
CA SER A 107 -5.35 -19.34 -2.77
C SER A 107 -5.28 -17.94 -3.37
N SER A 108 -5.69 -17.78 -4.61
CA SER A 108 -5.77 -16.50 -5.32
C SER A 108 -6.74 -15.51 -4.66
N ALA A 109 -7.85 -15.97 -4.08
CA ALA A 109 -8.83 -15.09 -3.43
C ALA A 109 -8.25 -14.42 -2.19
N ARG A 110 -7.53 -15.17 -1.36
CA ARG A 110 -6.86 -14.64 -0.16
C ARG A 110 -5.76 -13.65 -0.51
N GLN A 111 -4.96 -13.96 -1.52
CA GLN A 111 -3.91 -13.08 -2.02
C GLN A 111 -4.49 -11.74 -2.50
N ASN A 112 -5.61 -11.76 -3.19
CA ASN A 112 -6.25 -10.56 -3.71
C ASN A 112 -6.94 -9.72 -2.62
N GLN A 113 -7.53 -10.34 -1.60
CA GLN A 113 -8.06 -9.62 -0.43
C GLN A 113 -6.94 -8.94 0.36
N LEU A 114 -5.83 -9.64 0.56
CA LEU A 114 -4.63 -9.06 1.16
C LEU A 114 -4.14 -7.86 0.33
N PHE A 115 -4.11 -8.01 -0.98
CA PHE A 115 -3.68 -6.96 -1.90
C PHE A 115 -4.58 -5.71 -1.80
N LEU A 116 -5.89 -5.89 -1.76
CA LEU A 116 -6.83 -4.79 -1.54
C LEU A 116 -6.59 -4.11 -0.17
N ALA A 117 -6.45 -4.88 0.90
CA ALA A 117 -6.21 -4.35 2.24
C ALA A 117 -4.90 -3.54 2.32
N VAL A 118 -3.84 -4.00 1.66
CA VAL A 118 -2.56 -3.27 1.56
C VAL A 118 -2.73 -1.95 0.84
N LEU A 119 -3.33 -1.96 -0.34
CA LEU A 119 -3.46 -0.76 -1.18
C LEU A 119 -4.41 0.27 -0.57
N SER A 120 -5.44 -0.15 0.15
CA SER A 120 -6.41 0.72 0.81
C SER A 120 -5.99 1.18 2.20
N GLY A 121 -4.83 0.72 2.71
CA GLY A 121 -4.37 1.06 4.06
C GLY A 121 -5.21 0.46 5.19
N ASP A 122 -5.94 -0.64 4.94
CA ASP A 122 -6.73 -1.33 5.98
C ASP A 122 -5.82 -2.09 6.94
N THR A 123 -5.06 -1.33 7.74
CA THR A 123 -4.13 -1.90 8.73
C THR A 123 -4.84 -2.75 9.80
N PRO A 124 -6.07 -2.46 10.26
CA PRO A 124 -6.81 -3.36 11.14
C PRO A 124 -7.07 -4.74 10.53
N ALA A 125 -7.42 -4.81 9.24
CA ALA A 125 -7.58 -6.09 8.55
C ALA A 125 -6.27 -6.86 8.47
N LEU A 126 -5.17 -6.18 8.14
CA LEU A 126 -3.85 -6.79 8.08
C LEU A 126 -3.37 -7.30 9.44
N GLN A 127 -3.59 -6.55 10.53
CA GLN A 127 -3.16 -6.92 11.89
C GLN A 127 -3.85 -8.18 12.43
N ARG A 128 -5.01 -8.56 11.91
CA ARG A 128 -5.67 -9.82 12.31
C ARG A 128 -4.84 -11.04 11.92
N ASP A 129 -4.22 -10.99 10.76
CA ASP A 129 -3.57 -12.12 10.13
C ASP A 129 -2.04 -12.04 10.16
N PHE A 130 -1.50 -10.81 10.31
CA PHE A 130 -0.06 -10.55 10.25
C PHE A 130 0.42 -9.72 11.44
N GLN A 131 1.68 -9.91 11.79
CA GLN A 131 2.45 -8.95 12.57
C GLN A 131 2.97 -7.91 11.57
N LEU A 132 2.79 -6.62 11.88
CA LEU A 132 3.20 -5.51 11.04
C LEU A 132 4.40 -4.81 11.66
N GLU A 133 5.45 -4.58 10.86
CA GLU A 133 6.63 -3.82 11.23
C GLU A 133 6.84 -2.70 10.22
N LEU A 134 6.60 -1.45 10.65
CA LEU A 134 6.78 -0.26 9.84
C LEU A 134 8.15 0.37 10.13
N SER A 135 8.83 0.78 9.08
CA SER A 135 10.09 1.52 9.14
C SER A 135 10.15 2.60 8.06
N GLY A 136 11.07 3.57 8.24
CA GLY A 136 11.20 4.70 7.32
C GLY A 136 10.36 5.90 7.72
N GLU A 137 10.02 6.72 6.75
CA GLU A 137 9.29 7.98 6.91
C GLU A 137 8.15 8.09 5.87
N ALA A 138 7.24 9.05 6.01
CA ALA A 138 6.03 9.17 5.17
C ALA A 138 6.27 9.14 3.65
N LYS A 139 7.43 9.59 3.18
CA LYS A 139 7.79 9.61 1.75
C LYS A 139 8.63 8.43 1.29
N ALA A 140 9.11 7.60 2.21
CA ALA A 140 9.94 6.43 1.94
C ALA A 140 9.80 5.42 3.07
N TRP A 141 8.70 4.69 3.08
CA TRP A 141 8.39 3.71 4.11
C TRP A 141 8.48 2.27 3.59
N ARG A 142 8.70 1.38 4.52
CA ARG A 142 8.67 -0.07 4.31
C ARG A 142 7.80 -0.69 5.40
N LEU A 143 6.85 -1.52 4.99
CA LEU A 143 5.97 -2.30 5.85
C LEU A 143 6.23 -3.78 5.61
N GLN A 144 6.71 -4.48 6.63
CA GLN A 144 6.89 -5.92 6.60
C GLN A 144 5.72 -6.60 7.30
N LEU A 145 5.17 -7.64 6.67
CA LEU A 145 4.08 -8.46 7.19
C LEU A 145 4.57 -9.88 7.45
N THR A 146 4.54 -10.30 8.70
CA THR A 146 4.87 -11.69 9.10
C THR A 146 3.58 -12.43 9.46
N PRO A 147 3.25 -13.56 8.79
CA PRO A 147 2.04 -14.32 9.07
C PRO A 147 1.96 -14.81 10.53
N ARG A 148 0.80 -14.66 11.17
CA ARG A 148 0.56 -15.17 12.55
C ARG A 148 0.05 -16.60 12.56
N GLY A 149 -0.91 -16.92 11.70
CA GLY A 149 -1.60 -18.21 11.66
C GLY A 149 -0.84 -19.30 10.92
N ALA A 150 -0.96 -20.54 11.36
CA ALA A 150 -0.29 -21.70 10.74
C ALA A 150 -0.65 -21.87 9.25
N LEU A 151 -1.91 -21.58 8.87
CA LEU A 151 -2.37 -21.68 7.48
C LEU A 151 -1.67 -20.66 6.57
N LEU A 152 -1.54 -19.40 7.03
CA LEU A 152 -0.85 -18.37 6.24
C LEU A 152 0.66 -18.63 6.16
N LYS A 153 1.28 -19.17 7.19
CA LYS A 153 2.70 -19.60 7.19
C LYS A 153 2.99 -20.72 6.20
N GLN A 154 1.98 -21.49 5.78
CA GLN A 154 2.14 -22.47 4.71
C GLN A 154 2.13 -21.82 3.31
N ILE A 155 1.61 -20.61 3.20
CA ILE A 155 1.51 -19.86 1.94
C ILE A 155 2.63 -18.84 1.83
N PHE A 156 2.85 -18.02 2.87
CA PHE A 156 3.83 -16.94 2.89
C PHE A 156 4.85 -17.11 4.00
N ALA A 157 6.11 -16.87 3.69
CA ALA A 157 7.16 -16.66 4.69
C ALA A 157 7.00 -15.24 5.29
N ASP A 158 6.96 -14.25 4.45
CA ASP A 158 6.67 -12.84 4.76
C ASP A 158 6.23 -12.08 3.50
N ILE A 159 5.82 -10.82 3.67
CA ILE A 159 5.46 -9.92 2.58
C ILE A 159 6.11 -8.58 2.87
N ASP A 160 6.76 -8.02 1.86
CA ASP A 160 7.44 -6.74 1.93
C ASP A 160 6.73 -5.70 1.05
N ILE A 161 6.40 -4.55 1.62
CA ILE A 161 5.66 -3.50 0.95
C ILE A 161 6.45 -2.20 1.10
N GLN A 162 6.61 -1.49 0.01
CA GLN A 162 7.30 -0.21 0.01
C GLN A 162 6.44 0.85 -0.65
N GLY A 163 6.63 2.09 -0.22
CA GLY A 163 5.92 3.21 -0.80
C GLY A 163 6.44 4.56 -0.37
N GLY A 164 5.78 5.57 -0.89
CA GLY A 164 5.91 6.97 -0.55
C GLY A 164 4.52 7.52 -0.27
N GLU A 165 4.01 8.42 -1.10
CA GLU A 165 2.62 8.90 -1.02
C GLU A 165 1.60 7.78 -1.22
N THR A 166 1.92 6.83 -2.10
CA THR A 166 1.16 5.61 -2.36
C THR A 166 2.08 4.39 -2.29
N VAL A 167 1.53 3.19 -2.36
CA VAL A 167 2.31 1.96 -2.50
C VAL A 167 3.03 1.97 -3.85
N THR A 168 4.31 1.61 -3.88
CA THR A 168 5.13 1.52 -5.10
C THR A 168 5.60 0.10 -5.41
N GLN A 169 5.73 -0.75 -4.39
CA GLN A 169 6.20 -2.12 -4.55
C GLN A 169 5.55 -3.04 -3.54
N ILE A 170 5.23 -4.26 -3.98
CA ILE A 170 4.80 -5.37 -3.13
C ILE A 170 5.58 -6.61 -3.55
N GLU A 171 6.32 -7.21 -2.62
CA GLU A 171 7.03 -8.46 -2.82
C GLU A 171 6.49 -9.52 -1.85
N LEU A 172 6.06 -10.66 -2.39
CA LEU A 172 5.56 -11.78 -1.61
C LEU A 172 6.65 -12.86 -1.57
N HIS A 173 7.07 -13.26 -0.39
CA HIS A 173 7.94 -14.40 -0.20
C HIS A 173 7.08 -15.62 0.12
N GLU A 174 6.81 -16.45 -0.89
CA GLU A 174 5.99 -17.65 -0.70
C GLU A 174 6.79 -18.74 0.03
N ALA A 175 6.15 -19.50 0.90
CA ALA A 175 6.79 -20.55 1.70
C ALA A 175 7.45 -21.65 0.84
N GLN A 176 6.99 -21.82 -0.41
CA GLN A 176 7.55 -22.78 -1.37
C GLN A 176 8.73 -22.21 -2.17
N GLY A 177 9.09 -20.95 -1.95
CA GLY A 177 10.22 -20.26 -2.56
C GLY A 177 9.91 -19.50 -3.84
N ASP A 178 8.65 -19.39 -4.24
CA ASP A 178 8.22 -18.49 -5.30
C ASP A 178 8.19 -17.05 -4.77
N ARG A 179 8.43 -16.09 -5.64
CA ARG A 179 8.51 -14.66 -5.30
C ARG A 179 7.77 -13.81 -6.33
N PRO A 180 6.48 -13.58 -6.16
CA PRO A 180 5.77 -12.55 -6.89
C PRO A 180 6.24 -11.15 -6.45
N LEU A 181 6.64 -10.34 -7.42
CA LEU A 181 7.03 -8.94 -7.24
C LEU A 181 6.13 -8.06 -8.10
N ILE A 182 5.53 -7.05 -7.50
CA ILE A 182 4.62 -6.11 -8.16
C ILE A 182 5.19 -4.71 -7.99
N HIS A 183 5.43 -4.05 -9.10
CA HIS A 183 5.76 -2.63 -9.15
C HIS A 183 4.52 -1.85 -9.58
N LEU A 184 4.16 -0.84 -8.80
CA LEU A 184 3.13 0.14 -9.11
C LEU A 184 3.82 1.42 -9.59
N LEU A 185 3.56 1.78 -10.83
CA LEU A 185 4.25 2.83 -11.53
C LEU A 185 3.29 3.96 -11.89
N ASP A 186 3.82 5.18 -11.99
CA ASP A 186 3.09 6.36 -12.43
C ASP A 186 1.74 6.54 -11.69
N SER A 187 1.75 6.21 -10.40
CA SER A 187 0.56 6.33 -9.54
C SER A 187 0.13 7.79 -9.44
N ARG A 188 -1.16 8.05 -9.67
CA ARG A 188 -1.78 9.37 -9.58
C ARG A 188 -2.97 9.31 -8.67
N ILE A 189 -3.10 10.35 -7.85
CA ILE A 189 -4.26 10.56 -6.99
C ILE A 189 -5.28 11.41 -7.75
N ASP A 190 -6.51 10.96 -7.76
CA ASP A 190 -7.64 11.63 -8.40
C ASP A 190 -8.83 11.70 -7.44
N ASP A 191 -9.75 12.64 -7.67
CA ASP A 191 -10.93 12.84 -6.83
C ASP A 191 -12.15 12.02 -7.30
N THR A 192 -12.19 11.64 -8.58
CA THR A 192 -13.38 11.04 -9.19
C THR A 192 -13.06 9.86 -10.09
N LEU A 193 -14.00 8.92 -10.15
CA LEU A 193 -14.00 7.82 -11.12
C LEU A 193 -14.55 8.29 -12.47
N THR A 194 -14.02 7.75 -13.56
CA THR A 194 -14.63 7.88 -14.87
C THR A 194 -15.96 7.13 -14.92
N ALA A 195 -16.83 7.47 -15.86
CA ALA A 195 -18.12 6.79 -16.05
C ALA A 195 -17.99 5.27 -16.33
N ARG A 196 -16.88 4.84 -16.93
CA ARG A 196 -16.56 3.42 -17.11
C ARG A 196 -16.19 2.75 -15.79
N GLU A 197 -15.27 3.34 -15.05
CA GLU A 197 -14.81 2.79 -13.76
C GLU A 197 -15.95 2.72 -12.75
N GLN A 198 -16.85 3.72 -12.73
CA GLN A 198 -18.05 3.69 -11.89
C GLN A 198 -18.94 2.48 -12.22
N ARG A 199 -19.19 2.21 -13.52
CA ARG A 199 -19.97 1.02 -13.92
C ARG A 199 -19.24 -0.28 -13.60
N ASP A 200 -17.92 -0.30 -13.74
CA ASP A 200 -17.12 -1.50 -13.55
C ASP A 200 -16.92 -1.85 -12.05
N LEU A 201 -17.01 -0.85 -11.17
CA LEU A 201 -16.95 -1.00 -9.71
C LEU A 201 -18.34 -1.07 -9.07
N ALA A 202 -19.41 -0.73 -9.80
CA ALA A 202 -20.77 -0.92 -9.31
C ALA A 202 -21.09 -2.42 -9.17
N ASP A 203 -21.85 -2.76 -8.13
CA ASP A 203 -22.33 -4.12 -7.88
C ASP A 203 -23.37 -4.58 -8.91
#